data_0b5af50ce1d096e24bf4510261f956ea
#
_entry.id   0b5af50ce1d096e24bf4510261f956ea
#
_cell.length_a   1.000
_cell.length_b   1.000
_cell.length_c   1.000
_cell.angle_alpha   90.00
_cell.angle_beta   90.00
_cell.angle_gamma   90.00
#
_symmetry.space_group_name_H-M   'P 1'
#
loop_
_entity.id
_entity.type
_entity.pdbx_description
1 polymer ?
#
loop_
_entity_poly.entity_id
_entity_poly.type
_entity_poly.pdbx_seq_one_letter_code
_entity_poly.pdbx_strand_id
1 'polypeptide(L)'
;VTSVTEAYGSSIFLKAYQDAYNADELSMRVYSMISYREIDKFINAGIKTGFGDQWLRIGGMKITIDGSISERTARLSEPYIGRPNDYGILVMEEEEVYKYAHKAHVNGWQIGVHANGDVGIDKTLNIYERLQKENPRIDPRFRLEHCTVINDDLVRRIKELNAIPNPFSTYVYFH
;
A
#
# COMPACT_ATOMS: atom_id res chain seq x y z
N VAL A 1 7.47 9.24 18.80
CA VAL A 1 6.66 8.32 17.99
C VAL A 1 6.13 7.22 18.88
N THR A 2 4.82 6.98 18.88
CA THR A 2 4.16 5.96 19.73
C THR A 2 3.56 4.82 18.92
N SER A 3 3.50 4.97 17.59
CA SER A 3 2.98 3.97 16.67
C SER A 3 3.68 4.06 15.32
N VAL A 4 3.93 2.93 14.69
CA VAL A 4 4.54 2.84 13.36
C VAL A 4 3.75 1.86 12.48
N THR A 5 3.82 2.09 11.17
CA THR A 5 3.43 1.10 10.17
C THR A 5 4.69 0.51 9.56
N GLU A 6 4.90 -0.80 9.73
CA GLU A 6 5.87 -1.54 8.92
C GLU A 6 5.22 -1.74 7.54
N ALA A 7 5.79 -1.06 6.54
CA ALA A 7 5.13 -0.95 5.24
C ALA A 7 5.43 -2.11 4.27
N TYR A 8 6.32 -3.04 4.62
CA TYR A 8 6.68 -4.18 3.77
C TYR A 8 7.07 -5.41 4.60
N GLY A 9 6.26 -5.70 5.61
CA GLY A 9 6.47 -6.76 6.57
C GLY A 9 6.53 -8.15 5.95
N SER A 10 7.31 -9.02 6.57
CA SER A 10 7.45 -10.42 6.25
C SER A 10 7.23 -11.28 7.48
N SER A 11 7.13 -12.60 7.28
CA SER A 11 7.05 -13.55 8.40
C SER A 11 8.26 -13.44 9.36
N ILE A 12 9.45 -13.10 8.83
CA ILE A 12 10.67 -12.92 9.63
C ILE A 12 10.56 -11.66 10.51
N PHE A 13 10.11 -10.54 9.93
CA PHE A 13 9.93 -9.29 10.68
C PHE A 13 8.84 -9.43 11.73
N LEU A 14 7.73 -10.09 11.38
CA LEU A 14 6.68 -10.34 12.33
C LEU A 14 7.16 -11.17 13.53
N LYS A 15 8.00 -12.21 13.27
CA LYS A 15 8.64 -12.98 14.34
C LYS A 15 9.49 -12.08 15.25
N ALA A 16 10.32 -11.21 14.67
CA ALA A 16 11.16 -10.29 15.46
C ALA A 16 10.31 -9.34 16.33
N TYR A 17 9.20 -8.80 15.80
CA TYR A 17 8.28 -8.00 16.59
C TYR A 17 7.61 -8.79 17.72
N GLN A 18 7.23 -10.04 17.47
CA GLN A 18 6.67 -10.91 18.52
C GLN A 18 7.69 -11.25 19.60
N ASP A 19 8.94 -11.52 19.22
CA ASP A 19 10.03 -11.79 20.18
C ASP A 19 10.27 -10.56 21.08
N ALA A 20 10.34 -9.35 20.49
CA ALA A 20 10.48 -8.09 21.24
C ALA A 20 9.25 -7.81 22.12
N TYR A 21 8.04 -8.09 21.63
CA TYR A 21 6.81 -7.94 22.41
C TYR A 21 6.79 -8.86 23.63
N ASN A 22 7.14 -10.13 23.45
CA ASN A 22 7.19 -11.12 24.55
C ASN A 22 8.30 -10.82 25.58
N ALA A 23 9.33 -10.10 25.18
CA ALA A 23 10.43 -9.68 26.06
C ALA A 23 10.17 -8.32 26.74
N ASP A 24 8.98 -7.69 26.55
CA ASP A 24 8.66 -6.33 26.99
C ASP A 24 9.60 -5.26 26.41
N GLU A 25 10.23 -5.51 25.27
CA GLU A 25 11.15 -4.62 24.58
C GLU A 25 10.52 -3.82 23.43
N LEU A 26 9.27 -4.12 23.06
CA LEU A 26 8.56 -3.39 22.00
C LEU A 26 8.12 -2.02 22.53
N SER A 27 8.89 -0.97 22.21
CA SER A 27 8.72 0.39 22.73
C SER A 27 7.60 1.20 22.04
N MET A 28 7.02 0.68 20.95
CA MET A 28 5.96 1.35 20.17
C MET A 28 4.98 0.35 19.57
N ARG A 29 3.78 0.81 19.26
CA ARG A 29 2.77 -0.03 18.59
C ARG A 29 3.15 -0.23 17.13
N VAL A 30 3.08 -1.47 16.65
CA VAL A 30 3.42 -1.86 15.28
C VAL A 30 2.18 -2.35 14.53
N TYR A 31 1.88 -1.70 13.40
CA TYR A 31 0.91 -2.17 12.41
C TYR A 31 1.68 -2.74 11.23
N SER A 32 1.82 -4.06 11.14
CA SER A 32 2.66 -4.72 10.13
C SER A 32 1.85 -5.04 8.88
N MET A 33 2.10 -4.33 7.79
CA MET A 33 1.57 -4.65 6.47
C MET A 33 2.39 -5.76 5.84
N ILE A 34 1.72 -6.81 5.37
CA ILE A 34 2.36 -8.01 4.86
C ILE A 34 2.62 -7.88 3.35
N SER A 35 3.83 -8.17 2.92
CA SER A 35 4.18 -8.23 1.51
C SER A 35 3.27 -9.18 0.74
N TYR A 36 2.81 -8.75 -0.45
CA TYR A 36 2.01 -9.58 -1.35
C TYR A 36 2.63 -10.95 -1.65
N ARG A 37 3.97 -11.07 -1.58
CA ARG A 37 4.70 -12.31 -1.80
C ARG A 37 4.48 -13.36 -0.71
N GLU A 38 4.10 -12.92 0.48
CA GLU A 38 3.88 -13.81 1.63
C GLU A 38 2.40 -13.95 2.00
N ILE A 39 1.50 -13.21 1.35
CA ILE A 39 0.09 -13.13 1.74
C ILE A 39 -0.59 -14.50 1.82
N ASP A 40 -0.21 -15.44 0.95
CA ASP A 40 -0.79 -16.78 0.92
C ASP A 40 -0.55 -17.57 2.21
N LYS A 41 0.62 -17.38 2.85
CA LYS A 41 0.91 -18.02 4.14
C LYS A 41 -0.11 -17.60 5.21
N PHE A 42 -0.44 -16.31 5.24
CA PHE A 42 -1.36 -15.74 6.21
C PHE A 42 -2.83 -16.08 5.89
N ILE A 43 -3.22 -16.03 4.63
CA ILE A 43 -4.56 -16.45 4.19
C ILE A 43 -4.80 -17.91 4.54
N ASN A 44 -3.85 -18.80 4.23
CA ASN A 44 -3.95 -20.23 4.52
C ASN A 44 -3.97 -20.53 6.03
N ALA A 45 -3.36 -19.67 6.85
CA ALA A 45 -3.45 -19.72 8.31
C ALA A 45 -4.76 -19.14 8.88
N GLY A 46 -5.68 -18.62 8.01
CA GLY A 46 -6.93 -17.98 8.42
C GLY A 46 -6.77 -16.59 9.01
N ILE A 47 -5.58 -15.98 8.90
CA ILE A 47 -5.28 -14.65 9.41
C ILE A 47 -5.85 -13.59 8.46
N LYS A 48 -6.37 -12.50 9.03
CA LYS A 48 -6.90 -11.34 8.30
C LYS A 48 -6.34 -10.05 8.89
N THR A 49 -6.52 -8.95 8.17
CA THR A 49 -6.27 -7.61 8.70
C THR A 49 -6.94 -7.42 10.06
N GLY A 50 -6.19 -6.90 11.02
CA GLY A 50 -6.65 -6.65 12.39
C GLY A 50 -6.29 -7.75 13.39
N PHE A 51 -5.75 -8.89 12.96
CA PHE A 51 -5.28 -9.92 13.87
C PHE A 51 -4.13 -9.41 14.75
N GLY A 52 -4.17 -9.74 16.03
CA GLY A 52 -3.23 -9.24 17.04
C GLY A 52 -3.95 -8.36 18.07
N ASP A 53 -3.20 -7.50 18.73
CA ASP A 53 -3.71 -6.62 19.78
C ASP A 53 -3.38 -5.13 19.53
N GLN A 54 -3.38 -4.32 20.59
CA GLN A 54 -3.08 -2.89 20.50
C GLN A 54 -1.59 -2.59 20.28
N TRP A 55 -0.67 -3.55 20.54
CA TRP A 55 0.77 -3.36 20.44
C TRP A 55 1.34 -3.91 19.13
N LEU A 56 0.92 -5.13 18.76
CA LEU A 56 1.35 -5.77 17.53
C LEU A 56 0.15 -6.27 16.74
N ARG A 57 -0.07 -5.67 15.57
CA ARG A 57 -1.25 -5.99 14.74
C ARG A 57 -0.86 -6.26 13.30
N ILE A 58 -1.45 -7.29 12.72
CA ILE A 58 -1.39 -7.54 11.29
C ILE A 58 -2.20 -6.47 10.56
N GLY A 59 -1.54 -5.77 9.67
CA GLY A 59 -2.08 -4.72 8.83
C GLY A 59 -2.69 -5.21 7.54
N GLY A 60 -2.57 -4.39 6.49
CA GLY A 60 -2.99 -4.75 5.15
C GLY A 60 -1.96 -5.59 4.38
N MET A 61 -2.36 -6.07 3.21
CA MET A 61 -1.40 -6.51 2.21
C MET A 61 -0.72 -5.30 1.56
N LYS A 62 0.61 -5.34 1.41
CA LYS A 62 1.41 -4.32 0.70
C LYS A 62 1.88 -4.85 -0.65
N ILE A 63 1.65 -4.03 -1.67
CA ILE A 63 2.12 -4.27 -3.05
C ILE A 63 2.63 -2.97 -3.66
N THR A 64 3.43 -3.04 -4.73
CA THR A 64 4.07 -1.89 -5.37
C THR A 64 3.71 -1.88 -6.86
N ILE A 65 3.21 -0.73 -7.36
CA ILE A 65 2.86 -0.59 -8.79
C ILE A 65 3.91 0.19 -9.57
N ASP A 66 4.54 1.21 -8.96
CA ASP A 66 5.57 2.03 -9.61
C ASP A 66 6.78 2.27 -8.70
N GLY A 67 7.71 3.12 -9.14
CA GLY A 67 8.92 3.45 -8.39
C GLY A 67 8.76 4.69 -7.50
N SER A 68 9.86 5.47 -7.36
CA SER A 68 9.89 6.68 -6.52
C SER A 68 10.29 7.93 -7.31
N ILE A 69 9.93 9.10 -6.77
CA ILE A 69 10.29 10.40 -7.37
C ILE A 69 11.79 10.65 -7.29
N SER A 70 12.42 10.33 -6.15
CA SER A 70 13.86 10.56 -5.92
C SER A 70 14.74 9.84 -6.95
N GLU A 71 14.39 8.61 -7.29
CA GLU A 71 15.09 7.80 -8.28
C GLU A 71 14.59 8.02 -9.71
N ARG A 72 13.57 8.89 -9.90
CA ARG A 72 12.91 9.15 -11.18
C ARG A 72 12.33 7.87 -11.81
N THR A 73 11.78 7.00 -10.97
CA THR A 73 11.18 5.74 -11.39
C THR A 73 9.67 5.67 -11.14
N ALA A 74 9.09 6.66 -10.46
CA ALA A 74 7.64 6.79 -10.37
C ALA A 74 7.03 6.98 -11.76
N ARG A 75 5.93 6.31 -12.09
CA ARG A 75 5.31 6.35 -13.41
C ARG A 75 4.45 7.58 -13.59
N LEU A 76 4.87 8.48 -14.49
CA LEU A 76 4.23 9.77 -14.74
C LEU A 76 3.54 9.79 -16.11
N SER A 77 2.52 10.62 -16.25
CA SER A 77 1.87 10.96 -17.53
C SER A 77 2.71 11.93 -18.36
N GLU A 78 3.50 12.76 -17.70
CA GLU A 78 4.46 13.69 -18.33
C GLU A 78 5.90 13.24 -18.05
N PRO A 79 6.84 13.52 -18.96
CA PRO A 79 8.23 13.10 -18.76
C PRO A 79 8.90 13.89 -17.63
N TYR A 80 9.89 13.30 -17.00
CA TYR A 80 10.70 13.97 -16.00
C TYR A 80 11.43 15.20 -16.59
N ILE A 81 11.49 16.27 -15.83
CA ILE A 81 12.16 17.52 -16.24
C ILE A 81 13.61 17.22 -16.66
N GLY A 82 13.96 17.67 -17.88
CA GLY A 82 15.26 17.43 -18.49
C GLY A 82 15.46 16.02 -19.08
N ARG A 83 14.40 15.19 -19.12
CA ARG A 83 14.44 13.82 -19.68
C ARG A 83 13.21 13.54 -20.55
N PRO A 84 13.14 14.06 -21.78
CA PRO A 84 11.92 14.14 -22.60
C PRO A 84 11.29 12.78 -22.99
N ASN A 85 12.01 11.66 -22.79
CA ASN A 85 11.52 10.31 -23.07
C ASN A 85 11.48 9.42 -21.82
N ASP A 86 11.66 10.00 -20.63
CA ASP A 86 11.67 9.26 -19.37
C ASP A 86 10.40 9.56 -18.58
N TYR A 87 9.50 8.60 -18.53
CA TYR A 87 8.22 8.65 -17.81
C TYR A 87 8.23 7.81 -16.53
N GLY A 88 9.40 7.31 -16.12
CA GLY A 88 9.48 6.29 -15.06
C GLY A 88 8.95 4.91 -15.50
N ILE A 89 8.72 4.04 -14.55
CA ILE A 89 8.38 2.63 -14.82
C ILE A 89 7.14 2.18 -14.02
N LEU A 90 6.42 1.22 -14.58
CA LEU A 90 5.59 0.33 -13.78
C LEU A 90 6.46 -0.84 -13.32
N VAL A 91 6.49 -1.08 -12.01
CA VAL A 91 7.18 -2.23 -11.40
C VAL A 91 6.35 -3.50 -11.63
N MET A 92 5.03 -3.30 -11.72
CA MET A 92 4.07 -4.38 -11.95
C MET A 92 2.91 -3.84 -12.79
N GLU A 93 2.44 -4.62 -13.74
CA GLU A 93 1.30 -4.25 -14.56
C GLU A 93 -0.01 -4.29 -13.76
N GLU A 94 -0.98 -3.48 -14.18
CA GLU A 94 -2.27 -3.30 -13.49
C GLU A 94 -2.99 -4.62 -13.21
N GLU A 95 -3.05 -5.52 -14.20
CA GLU A 95 -3.70 -6.83 -14.06
C GLU A 95 -2.96 -7.77 -13.08
N GLU A 96 -1.66 -7.64 -12.97
CA GLU A 96 -0.88 -8.41 -12.01
C GLU A 96 -1.14 -7.91 -10.58
N VAL A 97 -1.14 -6.59 -10.36
CA VAL A 97 -1.51 -5.97 -9.08
C VAL A 97 -2.94 -6.35 -8.71
N TYR A 98 -3.88 -6.28 -9.67
CA TYR A 98 -5.27 -6.66 -9.47
C TYR A 98 -5.40 -8.11 -8.98
N LYS A 99 -4.67 -9.05 -9.57
CA LYS A 99 -4.70 -10.47 -9.17
C LYS A 99 -4.38 -10.68 -7.68
N TYR A 100 -3.32 -10.04 -7.19
CA TYR A 100 -2.96 -10.12 -5.76
C TYR A 100 -3.94 -9.35 -4.89
N ALA A 101 -4.36 -8.17 -5.33
CA ALA A 101 -5.32 -7.34 -4.63
C ALA A 101 -6.69 -8.03 -4.49
N HIS A 102 -7.19 -8.67 -5.56
CA HIS A 102 -8.42 -9.44 -5.53
C HIS A 102 -8.34 -10.60 -4.52
N LYS A 103 -7.25 -11.39 -4.57
CA LYS A 103 -7.04 -12.48 -3.61
C LYS A 103 -7.09 -11.97 -2.16
N ALA A 104 -6.39 -10.88 -1.85
CA ALA A 104 -6.41 -10.28 -0.52
C ALA A 104 -7.81 -9.75 -0.16
N HIS A 105 -8.46 -9.05 -1.09
CA HIS A 105 -9.75 -8.43 -0.88
C HIS A 105 -10.85 -9.44 -0.49
N VAL A 106 -11.00 -10.54 -1.26
CA VAL A 106 -12.02 -11.56 -0.99
C VAL A 106 -11.75 -12.36 0.30
N ASN A 107 -10.51 -12.34 0.79
CA ASN A 107 -10.12 -12.94 2.06
C ASN A 107 -10.13 -11.96 3.25
N GLY A 108 -10.73 -10.77 3.08
CA GLY A 108 -10.93 -9.82 4.18
C GLY A 108 -9.73 -8.96 4.54
N TRP A 109 -8.72 -8.88 3.65
CA TRP A 109 -7.54 -8.03 3.87
C TRP A 109 -7.79 -6.58 3.45
N GLN A 110 -7.21 -5.64 4.19
CA GLN A 110 -6.95 -4.30 3.71
C GLN A 110 -5.85 -4.36 2.66
N ILE A 111 -5.87 -3.45 1.69
CA ILE A 111 -4.85 -3.38 0.64
C ILE A 111 -4.20 -2.00 0.68
N GLY A 112 -2.87 -1.97 0.67
CA GLY A 112 -2.07 -0.77 0.49
C GLY A 112 -1.17 -0.93 -0.72
N VAL A 113 -1.33 -0.03 -1.70
CA VAL A 113 -0.52 -0.01 -2.92
C VAL A 113 0.46 1.16 -2.85
N HIS A 114 1.75 0.89 -3.04
CA HIS A 114 2.73 1.92 -3.30
C HIS A 114 2.46 2.49 -4.69
N ALA A 115 2.11 3.77 -4.76
CA ALA A 115 1.81 4.50 -5.97
C ALA A 115 2.25 5.96 -5.81
N ASN A 116 3.34 6.33 -6.46
CA ASN A 116 3.95 7.65 -6.37
C ASN A 116 3.56 8.56 -7.53
N GLY A 117 3.63 8.06 -8.76
CA GLY A 117 3.29 8.80 -9.95
C GLY A 117 1.79 8.85 -10.21
N ASP A 118 1.34 9.88 -10.92
CA ASP A 118 -0.06 10.07 -11.27
C ASP A 118 -0.63 8.87 -12.05
N VAL A 119 0.13 8.26 -12.95
CA VAL A 119 -0.27 7.05 -13.67
C VAL A 119 -0.35 5.83 -12.75
N GLY A 120 0.58 5.69 -11.80
CA GLY A 120 0.55 4.63 -10.79
C GLY A 120 -0.67 4.75 -9.88
N ILE A 121 -1.01 5.99 -9.47
CA ILE A 121 -2.19 6.29 -8.66
C ILE A 121 -3.47 5.99 -9.44
N ASP A 122 -3.58 6.45 -10.71
CA ASP A 122 -4.74 6.20 -11.57
C ASP A 122 -5.03 4.70 -11.72
N LYS A 123 -4.01 3.93 -12.09
CA LYS A 123 -4.13 2.47 -12.20
C LYS A 123 -4.54 1.80 -10.89
N THR A 124 -4.02 2.28 -9.76
CA THR A 124 -4.40 1.76 -8.45
C THR A 124 -5.87 2.05 -8.14
N LEU A 125 -6.37 3.24 -8.48
CA LEU A 125 -7.78 3.58 -8.31
C LEU A 125 -8.69 2.73 -9.20
N ASN A 126 -8.28 2.44 -10.46
CA ASN A 126 -9.01 1.52 -11.34
C ASN A 126 -9.16 0.13 -10.69
N ILE A 127 -8.06 -0.37 -10.08
CA ILE A 127 -8.09 -1.64 -9.35
C ILE A 127 -9.10 -1.59 -8.19
N TYR A 128 -9.08 -0.53 -7.38
CA TYR A 128 -9.97 -0.40 -6.23
C TYR A 128 -11.45 -0.28 -6.64
N GLU A 129 -11.74 0.48 -7.70
CA GLU A 129 -13.08 0.58 -8.29
C GLU A 129 -13.58 -0.78 -8.77
N ARG A 130 -12.72 -1.52 -9.49
CA ARG A 130 -13.04 -2.86 -9.97
C ARG A 130 -13.31 -3.83 -8.83
N LEU A 131 -12.48 -3.84 -7.79
CA LEU A 131 -12.67 -4.68 -6.59
C LEU A 131 -14.00 -4.40 -5.91
N GLN A 132 -14.36 -3.12 -5.72
CA GLN A 132 -15.63 -2.73 -5.12
C GLN A 132 -16.82 -3.05 -5.99
N LYS A 133 -16.69 -2.99 -7.32
CA LYS A 133 -17.74 -3.37 -8.25
C LYS A 133 -18.00 -4.89 -8.27
N GLU A 134 -16.93 -5.69 -8.28
CA GLU A 134 -17.03 -7.15 -8.39
C GLU A 134 -17.29 -7.83 -7.04
N ASN A 135 -16.74 -7.31 -5.95
CA ASN A 135 -16.84 -7.87 -4.61
C ASN A 135 -17.02 -6.74 -3.57
N PRO A 136 -18.20 -6.14 -3.46
CA PRO A 136 -18.44 -4.98 -2.59
C PRO A 136 -18.13 -5.28 -1.11
N ARG A 137 -17.40 -4.36 -0.46
CA ARG A 137 -17.19 -4.34 0.98
C ARG A 137 -17.58 -2.97 1.54
N ILE A 138 -18.20 -2.94 2.72
CA ILE A 138 -18.72 -1.70 3.33
C ILE A 138 -17.58 -0.71 3.63
N ASP A 139 -16.46 -1.19 4.20
CA ASP A 139 -15.30 -0.37 4.54
C ASP A 139 -14.00 -1.16 4.28
N PRO A 140 -13.53 -1.24 3.01
CA PRO A 140 -12.31 -1.95 2.68
C PRO A 140 -11.05 -1.23 3.14
N ARG A 141 -11.14 0.09 3.43
CA ARG A 141 -10.05 0.97 3.86
C ARG A 141 -8.83 0.87 2.95
N PHE A 142 -9.05 0.89 1.64
CA PHE A 142 -7.98 0.90 0.65
C PHE A 142 -6.98 2.02 0.93
N ARG A 143 -5.69 1.73 0.84
CA ARG A 143 -4.62 2.70 1.08
C ARG A 143 -3.82 2.96 -0.18
N LEU A 144 -3.48 4.22 -0.40
CA LEU A 144 -2.51 4.68 -1.39
C LEU A 144 -1.27 5.16 -0.63
N GLU A 145 -0.19 4.39 -0.72
CA GLU A 145 1.06 4.75 -0.05
C GLU A 145 1.84 5.74 -0.94
N HIS A 146 2.30 6.79 -0.33
CA HIS A 146 3.05 7.91 -0.89
C HIS A 146 2.19 8.94 -1.62
N CYS A 147 1.43 8.59 -2.66
CA CYS A 147 0.48 9.47 -3.35
C CYS A 147 1.11 10.82 -3.72
N THR A 148 2.34 10.79 -4.33
CA THR A 148 3.22 11.96 -4.39
C THR A 148 2.84 12.93 -5.51
N VAL A 149 2.66 12.44 -6.76
CA VAL A 149 2.24 13.27 -7.89
C VAL A 149 0.75 13.07 -8.09
N ILE A 150 -0.03 14.08 -7.73
CA ILE A 150 -1.49 13.99 -7.67
C ILE A 150 -2.13 15.21 -8.35
N ASN A 151 -3.29 15.01 -8.95
CA ASN A 151 -4.12 16.05 -9.55
C ASN A 151 -5.55 16.02 -9.00
N ASP A 152 -6.36 17.03 -9.35
CA ASP A 152 -7.72 17.19 -8.82
C ASP A 152 -8.65 16.01 -9.13
N ASP A 153 -8.49 15.37 -10.30
CA ASP A 153 -9.29 14.21 -10.67
C ASP A 153 -8.98 13.01 -9.77
N LEU A 154 -7.70 12.73 -9.54
CA LEU A 154 -7.27 11.66 -8.64
C LEU A 154 -7.73 11.92 -7.20
N VAL A 155 -7.66 13.16 -6.72
CA VAL A 155 -8.18 13.55 -5.39
C VAL A 155 -9.69 13.27 -5.29
N ARG A 156 -10.46 13.64 -6.32
CA ARG A 156 -11.90 13.38 -6.39
C ARG A 156 -12.19 11.87 -6.31
N ARG A 157 -11.50 11.05 -7.12
CA ARG A 157 -11.66 9.59 -7.14
C ARG A 157 -11.29 8.94 -5.80
N ILE A 158 -10.20 9.38 -5.16
CA ILE A 158 -9.81 8.92 -3.82
C ILE A 158 -10.97 9.16 -2.82
N LYS A 159 -11.57 10.35 -2.87
CA LYS A 159 -12.70 10.70 -2.02
C LYS A 159 -13.94 9.84 -2.30
N GLU A 160 -14.29 9.65 -3.57
CA GLU A 160 -15.46 8.85 -3.98
C GLU A 160 -15.34 7.38 -3.55
N LEU A 161 -14.12 6.82 -3.61
CA LEU A 161 -13.81 5.47 -3.16
C LEU A 161 -13.67 5.34 -1.64
N ASN A 162 -13.69 6.44 -0.90
CA ASN A 162 -13.32 6.47 0.52
C ASN A 162 -11.96 5.81 0.79
N ALA A 163 -11.02 5.96 -0.15
CA ALA A 163 -9.67 5.45 -0.01
C ALA A 163 -8.84 6.37 0.90
N ILE A 164 -7.80 5.82 1.51
CA ILE A 164 -6.96 6.51 2.48
C ILE A 164 -5.61 6.84 1.83
N PRO A 165 -5.38 8.10 1.43
CA PRO A 165 -4.06 8.53 0.99
C PRO A 165 -3.12 8.62 2.20
N ASN A 166 -1.88 8.18 2.02
CA ASN A 166 -0.83 8.22 3.04
C ASN A 166 0.41 8.93 2.48
N PRO A 167 0.33 10.27 2.26
CA PRO A 167 1.37 11.04 1.61
C PRO A 167 2.61 11.20 2.49
N PHE A 168 3.77 11.40 1.85
CA PHE A 168 4.99 11.87 2.50
C PHE A 168 4.96 13.38 2.68
N SER A 169 4.63 13.86 3.86
CA SER A 169 4.60 15.29 4.17
C SER A 169 5.96 15.98 4.01
N THR A 170 7.07 15.23 4.14
CA THR A 170 8.43 15.74 3.98
C THR A 170 8.80 16.09 2.54
N TYR A 171 8.12 15.53 1.54
CA TYR A 171 8.40 15.82 0.12
C TYR A 171 8.15 17.28 -0.25
N VAL A 172 7.26 17.97 0.47
CA VAL A 172 7.04 19.41 0.29
C VAL A 172 8.30 20.25 0.55
N TYR A 173 9.23 19.73 1.36
CA TYR A 173 10.46 20.43 1.73
C TYR A 173 11.69 19.98 0.94
N PHE A 174 11.71 18.73 0.47
CA PHE A 174 12.94 18.12 -0.06
C PHE A 174 12.86 17.78 -1.55
N HIS A 175 11.72 17.92 -2.18
CA HIS A 175 11.45 17.70 -3.61
C HIS A 175 10.54 18.79 -4.17
#